data_13da7c79ebb1d1213864908726decbd2
#
_entry.id   13da7c79ebb1d1213864908726decbd2
#
_cell.length_a   1.000
_cell.length_b   1.000
_cell.length_c   1.000
_cell.angle_alpha   90.00
_cell.angle_beta   90.00
_cell.angle_gamma   90.00
#
_symmetry.space_group_name_H-M   'P 1'
#
loop_
_entity.id
_entity.type
_entity.pdbx_description
1 polymer ?
#
loop_
_entity_poly.entity_id
_entity_poly.type
_entity_poly.pdbx_seq_one_letter_code
_entity_poly.pdbx_strand_id
1 'polypeptide(L)'
;SGSKKTRAFCVNMILQCAARGNSMVITDPKSELYEKTSEYLRNKGYTVRVFNLVTPSASDSWNCLSEIEGKELMAQLFCDVVIKNTGSERGDHFWDNAELNLLKALVLYVSNNYPPEKQNIGEVYQLLAMSSEKELNALFDVLPVSHPAKAPYSIFKQSSENVRGGVIIGLGSRLQVFQNQDIRNITSRDEIDLELPGQQPCAYYCITSDQDSTFDFLSSLFLSFIFIKLVRFADERCPNGELPVPVHVLGEELCATGVIPDLSRKISVIRSRRVSLCYA
;
A
#
# COMPACT_ATOMS: atom_id res chain seq x y z
N SER A 1 -8.76 2.73 -28.20
CA SER A 1 -9.96 3.56 -27.97
C SER A 1 -10.06 4.16 -26.56
N GLY A 2 -9.00 4.14 -25.78
CA GLY A 2 -8.97 4.60 -24.38
C GLY A 2 -9.27 6.11 -24.19
N SER A 3 -8.84 6.96 -25.13
CA SER A 3 -8.97 8.42 -25.01
C SER A 3 -10.39 8.96 -24.86
N LYS A 4 -11.41 8.23 -25.33
CA LYS A 4 -12.82 8.68 -25.18
C LYS A 4 -13.37 8.40 -23.78
N LYS A 5 -13.00 7.29 -23.13
CA LYS A 5 -13.41 6.97 -21.75
C LYS A 5 -12.76 7.93 -20.75
N THR A 6 -11.46 8.15 -20.85
CA THR A 6 -10.71 9.09 -20.01
C THR A 6 -11.33 10.49 -20.06
N ARG A 7 -11.55 11.04 -21.26
CA ARG A 7 -12.14 12.39 -21.43
C ARG A 7 -13.62 12.45 -21.08
N ALA A 8 -14.40 11.46 -21.52
CA ALA A 8 -15.86 11.52 -21.36
C ALA A 8 -16.33 11.15 -19.95
N PHE A 9 -15.58 10.32 -19.24
CA PHE A 9 -15.95 9.85 -17.92
C PHE A 9 -15.04 10.38 -16.81
N CYS A 10 -13.75 10.02 -16.80
CA CYS A 10 -12.87 10.32 -15.67
C CYS A 10 -12.69 11.82 -15.43
N VAL A 11 -12.38 12.59 -16.47
CA VAL A 11 -12.21 14.06 -16.34
C VAL A 11 -13.50 14.72 -15.86
N ASN A 12 -14.67 14.34 -16.44
CA ASN A 12 -15.94 14.90 -16.01
C ASN A 12 -16.27 14.55 -14.54
N MET A 13 -15.98 13.31 -14.11
CA MET A 13 -16.15 12.92 -12.69
C MET A 13 -15.27 13.75 -11.78
N ILE A 14 -14.00 13.95 -12.14
CA ILE A 14 -13.07 14.80 -11.37
C ILE A 14 -13.62 16.23 -11.24
N LEU A 15 -14.09 16.83 -12.34
CA LEU A 15 -14.66 18.18 -12.33
C LEU A 15 -15.95 18.26 -11.49
N GLN A 16 -16.81 17.25 -11.55
CA GLN A 16 -18.03 17.18 -10.73
C GLN A 16 -17.72 17.02 -9.24
N CYS A 17 -16.74 16.17 -8.90
CA CYS A 17 -16.27 16.04 -7.52
C CYS A 17 -15.69 17.37 -7.03
N ALA A 18 -14.89 18.04 -7.86
CA ALA A 18 -14.31 19.34 -7.53
C ALA A 18 -15.38 20.44 -7.31
N ALA A 19 -16.47 20.42 -8.12
CA ALA A 19 -17.56 21.36 -7.97
C ALA A 19 -18.34 21.17 -6.65
N ARG A 20 -18.31 19.95 -6.09
CA ARG A 20 -19.00 19.59 -4.83
C ARG A 20 -18.09 19.67 -3.61
N GLY A 21 -16.80 19.95 -3.77
CA GLY A 21 -15.81 19.90 -2.69
C GLY A 21 -15.50 18.49 -2.18
N ASN A 22 -15.76 17.46 -2.98
CA ASN A 22 -15.49 16.06 -2.61
C ASN A 22 -14.05 15.69 -2.88
N SER A 23 -13.46 14.84 -2.05
CA SER A 23 -12.13 14.29 -2.27
C SER A 23 -12.10 13.17 -3.30
N MET A 24 -10.93 12.98 -3.90
CA MET A 24 -10.71 11.97 -4.93
C MET A 24 -9.41 11.22 -4.70
N VAL A 25 -9.43 9.92 -4.93
CA VAL A 25 -8.24 9.07 -5.08
C VAL A 25 -8.31 8.48 -6.49
N ILE A 26 -7.32 8.76 -7.32
CA ILE A 26 -7.39 8.55 -8.76
C ILE A 26 -6.26 7.60 -9.17
N THR A 27 -6.59 6.46 -9.78
CA THR A 27 -5.58 5.64 -10.48
C THR A 27 -5.41 6.17 -11.89
N ASP A 28 -4.17 6.41 -12.29
CA ASP A 28 -3.84 7.09 -13.55
C ASP A 28 -2.65 6.41 -14.25
N PRO A 29 -2.89 5.31 -15.02
CA PRO A 29 -1.81 4.52 -15.62
C PRO A 29 -0.94 5.29 -16.63
N LYS A 30 -1.37 6.43 -17.11
CA LYS A 30 -0.68 7.21 -18.15
C LYS A 30 -0.33 8.64 -17.75
N SER A 31 -0.52 9.01 -16.50
CA SER A 31 -0.38 10.39 -15.99
C SER A 31 -1.31 11.41 -16.67
N GLU A 32 -2.22 10.98 -17.56
CA GLU A 32 -3.07 11.88 -18.34
C GLU A 32 -4.07 12.66 -17.47
N LEU A 33 -4.60 12.04 -16.42
CA LEU A 33 -5.55 12.67 -15.51
C LEU A 33 -4.82 13.68 -14.63
N TYR A 34 -3.65 13.33 -14.12
CA TYR A 34 -2.80 14.23 -13.33
C TYR A 34 -2.41 15.48 -14.12
N GLU A 35 -1.88 15.31 -15.33
CA GLU A 35 -1.47 16.41 -16.20
C GLU A 35 -2.62 17.36 -16.54
N LYS A 36 -3.82 16.82 -16.78
CA LYS A 36 -4.99 17.61 -17.19
C LYS A 36 -5.71 18.30 -16.05
N THR A 37 -5.63 17.79 -14.83
CA THR A 37 -6.54 18.22 -13.76
C THR A 37 -5.84 18.69 -12.48
N SER A 38 -4.58 18.34 -12.25
CA SER A 38 -3.89 18.64 -10.98
C SER A 38 -3.75 20.15 -10.72
N GLU A 39 -3.40 20.93 -11.73
CA GLU A 39 -3.27 22.38 -11.60
C GLU A 39 -4.61 23.06 -11.32
N TYR A 40 -5.67 22.64 -12.03
CA TYR A 40 -7.02 23.12 -11.79
C TYR A 40 -7.46 22.86 -10.35
N LEU A 41 -7.20 21.65 -9.84
CA LEU A 41 -7.56 21.27 -8.47
C LEU A 41 -6.75 22.07 -7.42
N ARG A 42 -5.46 22.28 -7.64
CA ARG A 42 -4.66 23.17 -6.77
C ARG A 42 -5.24 24.59 -6.73
N ASN A 43 -5.59 25.13 -7.88
CA ASN A 43 -6.21 26.46 -7.99
C ASN A 43 -7.61 26.53 -7.32
N LYS A 44 -8.27 25.39 -7.14
CA LYS A 44 -9.53 25.23 -6.37
C LYS A 44 -9.31 25.04 -4.87
N GLY A 45 -8.07 25.02 -4.39
CA GLY A 45 -7.73 24.84 -2.97
C GLY A 45 -7.65 23.39 -2.51
N TYR A 46 -7.56 22.43 -3.44
CA TYR A 46 -7.35 21.02 -3.09
C TYR A 46 -5.92 20.76 -2.64
N THR A 47 -5.76 19.92 -1.64
CA THR A 47 -4.49 19.27 -1.35
C THR A 47 -4.25 18.20 -2.40
N VAL A 48 -3.32 18.44 -3.33
CA VAL A 48 -2.97 17.50 -4.41
C VAL A 48 -1.71 16.74 -4.02
N ARG A 49 -1.78 15.41 -4.05
CA ARG A 49 -0.64 14.51 -3.83
C ARG A 49 -0.52 13.52 -5.00
N VAL A 50 0.71 13.10 -5.27
CA VAL A 50 0.98 12.13 -6.34
C VAL A 50 1.91 11.03 -5.83
N PHE A 51 1.44 9.79 -5.87
CA PHE A 51 2.25 8.60 -5.67
C PHE A 51 2.59 8.03 -7.04
N ASN A 52 3.79 8.38 -7.54
CA ASN A 52 4.21 8.10 -8.92
C ASN A 52 5.22 6.96 -8.95
N LEU A 53 4.77 5.79 -9.38
CA LEU A 53 5.59 4.58 -9.49
C LEU A 53 6.29 4.47 -10.86
N VAL A 54 5.93 5.30 -11.83
CA VAL A 54 6.57 5.37 -13.16
C VAL A 54 7.80 6.27 -13.12
N THR A 55 7.67 7.42 -12.47
CA THR A 55 8.76 8.39 -12.30
C THR A 55 8.89 8.74 -10.82
N PRO A 56 9.55 7.88 -10.01
CA PRO A 56 9.60 8.07 -8.56
C PRO A 56 10.24 9.38 -8.11
N SER A 57 11.11 9.97 -8.91
CA SER A 57 11.71 11.29 -8.64
C SER A 57 10.69 12.44 -8.65
N ALA A 58 9.51 12.24 -9.25
CA ALA A 58 8.40 13.18 -9.29
C ALA A 58 7.23 12.75 -8.37
N SER A 59 7.50 11.89 -7.39
CA SER A 59 6.52 11.36 -6.45
C SER A 59 6.59 12.06 -5.11
N ASP A 60 5.42 12.31 -4.49
CA ASP A 60 5.35 12.45 -3.04
C ASP A 60 5.66 11.09 -2.38
N SER A 61 6.19 11.12 -1.16
CA SER A 61 6.58 9.92 -0.43
C SER A 61 5.42 9.39 0.41
N TRP A 62 5.33 8.05 0.47
CA TRP A 62 4.40 7.34 1.33
C TRP A 62 5.08 6.12 1.95
N ASN A 63 5.27 6.13 3.25
CA ASN A 63 5.81 5.00 3.99
C ASN A 63 4.70 4.00 4.31
N CYS A 64 4.57 2.97 3.48
CA CYS A 64 3.55 1.95 3.68
C CYS A 64 3.67 1.19 5.02
N LEU A 65 4.84 1.18 5.63
CA LEU A 65 5.06 0.52 6.92
C LEU A 65 4.50 1.34 8.10
N SER A 66 4.42 2.66 7.98
CA SER A 66 3.82 3.52 9.02
C SER A 66 2.35 3.18 9.27
N GLU A 67 1.65 2.69 8.24
CA GLU A 67 0.24 2.31 8.33
C GLU A 67 -0.02 1.09 9.24
N ILE A 68 1.03 0.33 9.54
CA ILE A 68 0.94 -0.86 10.40
C ILE A 68 0.82 -0.47 11.87
N GLU A 69 1.39 0.68 12.27
CA GLU A 69 1.37 1.17 13.66
C GLU A 69 1.85 0.12 14.67
N GLY A 70 2.75 -0.78 14.28
CA GLY A 70 3.22 -1.90 15.09
C GLY A 70 2.16 -2.97 15.43
N LYS A 71 0.95 -2.90 14.83
CA LYS A 71 -0.17 -3.80 15.13
C LYS A 71 -0.14 -5.06 14.29
N GLU A 72 -0.31 -6.21 14.91
CA GLU A 72 -0.26 -7.53 14.26
C GLU A 72 -1.29 -7.70 13.13
N LEU A 73 -2.50 -7.19 13.34
CA LEU A 73 -3.57 -7.27 12.32
C LEU A 73 -3.21 -6.46 11.08
N MET A 74 -2.66 -5.27 11.26
CA MET A 74 -2.26 -4.41 10.14
C MET A 74 -1.04 -4.99 9.41
N ALA A 75 -0.11 -5.59 10.16
CA ALA A 75 1.00 -6.33 9.56
C ALA A 75 0.52 -7.54 8.74
N GLN A 76 -0.51 -8.25 9.20
CA GLN A 76 -1.11 -9.36 8.44
C GLN A 76 -1.70 -8.85 7.10
N LEU A 77 -2.49 -7.77 7.15
CA LEU A 77 -3.10 -7.18 5.95
C LEU A 77 -2.03 -6.69 4.95
N PHE A 78 -0.98 -6.07 5.47
CA PHE A 78 0.17 -5.66 4.66
C PHE A 78 0.82 -6.86 3.95
N CYS A 79 1.16 -7.90 4.71
CA CYS A 79 1.80 -9.10 4.17
C CYS A 79 0.90 -9.83 3.15
N ASP A 80 -0.40 -9.92 3.41
CA ASP A 80 -1.36 -10.52 2.48
C ASP A 80 -1.39 -9.79 1.12
N VAL A 81 -1.35 -8.46 1.13
CA VAL A 81 -1.31 -7.67 -0.11
C VAL A 81 0.01 -7.93 -0.85
N VAL A 82 1.14 -7.88 -0.15
CA VAL A 82 2.46 -8.11 -0.77
C VAL A 82 2.53 -9.50 -1.39
N ILE A 83 2.21 -10.54 -0.63
CA ILE A 83 2.32 -11.94 -1.10
C ILE A 83 1.38 -12.19 -2.29
N LYS A 84 0.14 -11.70 -2.25
CA LYS A 84 -0.83 -11.90 -3.34
C LYS A 84 -0.45 -11.20 -4.64
N ASN A 85 0.27 -10.08 -4.56
CA ASN A 85 0.63 -9.29 -5.75
C ASN A 85 2.05 -9.58 -6.27
N THR A 86 2.86 -10.34 -5.54
CA THR A 86 4.23 -10.66 -5.94
C THR A 86 4.44 -12.15 -6.19
N GLY A 87 3.40 -12.96 -6.08
CA GLY A 87 3.42 -14.41 -6.30
C GLY A 87 3.59 -14.79 -7.76
N SER A 88 4.11 -15.99 -8.00
CA SER A 88 4.07 -16.62 -9.32
C SER A 88 2.66 -17.15 -9.61
N GLU A 89 2.25 -17.17 -10.89
CA GLU A 89 0.95 -17.70 -11.34
C GLU A 89 0.68 -19.17 -10.92
N ARG A 90 1.69 -19.90 -10.48
CA ARG A 90 1.59 -21.30 -10.08
C ARG A 90 1.17 -21.54 -8.63
N GLY A 91 0.94 -20.49 -7.84
CA GLY A 91 0.26 -20.48 -6.53
C GLY A 91 0.56 -21.69 -5.63
N ASP A 92 1.82 -21.92 -5.24
CA ASP A 92 2.11 -22.92 -4.21
C ASP A 92 1.86 -22.29 -2.83
N HIS A 93 0.66 -22.50 -2.32
CA HIS A 93 0.20 -21.99 -1.02
C HIS A 93 1.14 -22.31 0.14
N PHE A 94 1.94 -23.36 0.02
CA PHE A 94 2.92 -23.71 1.06
C PHE A 94 4.02 -22.64 1.15
N TRP A 95 4.61 -22.28 0.01
CA TRP A 95 5.66 -21.27 -0.05
C TRP A 95 5.12 -19.87 0.30
N ASP A 96 3.96 -19.51 -0.23
CA ASP A 96 3.30 -18.23 0.07
C ASP A 96 3.07 -18.06 1.58
N ASN A 97 2.58 -19.09 2.25
CA ASN A 97 2.35 -19.05 3.71
C ASN A 97 3.67 -18.97 4.51
N ALA A 98 4.71 -19.67 4.06
CA ALA A 98 6.01 -19.63 4.73
C ALA A 98 6.68 -18.27 4.58
N GLU A 99 6.65 -17.69 3.37
CA GLU A 99 7.17 -16.35 3.08
C GLU A 99 6.36 -15.26 3.80
N LEU A 100 5.04 -15.42 3.90
CA LEU A 100 4.17 -14.52 4.66
C LEU A 100 4.56 -14.47 6.13
N ASN A 101 4.83 -15.61 6.77
CA ASN A 101 5.24 -15.65 8.16
C ASN A 101 6.61 -14.97 8.37
N LEU A 102 7.58 -15.20 7.49
CA LEU A 102 8.86 -14.52 7.55
C LEU A 102 8.71 -13.00 7.33
N LEU A 103 7.96 -12.59 6.30
CA LEU A 103 7.70 -11.17 6.03
C LEU A 103 7.02 -10.50 7.23
N LYS A 104 6.00 -11.13 7.80
CA LYS A 104 5.29 -10.60 8.97
C LYS A 104 6.22 -10.45 10.18
N ALA A 105 7.10 -11.41 10.41
CA ALA A 105 8.10 -11.33 11.47
C ALA A 105 9.05 -10.13 11.28
N LEU A 106 9.60 -9.97 10.06
CA LEU A 106 10.53 -8.88 9.73
C LEU A 106 9.85 -7.50 9.83
N VAL A 107 8.63 -7.37 9.28
CA VAL A 107 7.81 -6.16 9.34
C VAL A 107 7.55 -5.74 10.78
N LEU A 108 7.07 -6.67 11.61
CA LEU A 108 6.81 -6.39 13.03
C LEU A 108 8.10 -6.12 13.81
N TYR A 109 9.21 -6.77 13.44
CA TYR A 109 10.50 -6.50 14.06
C TYR A 109 10.97 -5.06 13.77
N VAL A 110 10.97 -4.65 12.51
CA VAL A 110 11.39 -3.29 12.11
C VAL A 110 10.46 -2.24 12.72
N SER A 111 9.14 -2.44 12.64
CA SER A 111 8.16 -1.49 13.17
C SER A 111 8.19 -1.30 14.68
N ASN A 112 8.73 -2.27 15.44
CA ASN A 112 8.76 -2.20 16.90
C ASN A 112 10.14 -1.94 17.50
N ASN A 113 11.23 -2.23 16.77
CA ASN A 113 12.59 -2.16 17.32
C ASN A 113 13.50 -1.13 16.66
N TYR A 114 13.18 -0.68 15.43
CA TYR A 114 13.99 0.32 14.77
C TYR A 114 13.57 1.74 15.19
N PRO A 115 14.48 2.72 15.12
CA PRO A 115 14.12 4.11 15.35
C PRO A 115 13.16 4.59 14.24
N PRO A 116 12.27 5.57 14.53
CA PRO A 116 11.17 5.97 13.63
C PRO A 116 11.60 6.25 12.18
N GLU A 117 12.75 6.87 11.98
CA GLU A 117 13.30 7.21 10.66
C GLU A 117 13.74 5.98 9.83
N LYS A 118 13.87 4.82 10.48
CA LYS A 118 14.20 3.53 9.87
C LYS A 118 13.04 2.54 9.84
N GLN A 119 11.87 2.92 10.32
CA GLN A 119 10.68 2.07 10.25
C GLN A 119 10.05 2.15 8.86
N ASN A 120 10.68 1.56 7.85
CA ASN A 120 10.22 1.54 6.47
C ASN A 120 10.52 0.20 5.80
N ILE A 121 9.86 -0.05 4.66
CA ILE A 121 9.97 -1.33 3.94
C ILE A 121 11.38 -1.55 3.34
N GLY A 122 12.10 -0.49 3.02
CA GLY A 122 13.49 -0.58 2.56
C GLY A 122 14.40 -1.19 3.63
N GLU A 123 14.19 -0.85 4.91
CA GLU A 123 14.93 -1.44 6.03
C GLU A 123 14.52 -2.91 6.27
N VAL A 124 13.25 -3.27 6.04
CA VAL A 124 12.81 -4.69 6.05
C VAL A 124 13.55 -5.49 4.98
N TYR A 125 13.65 -4.93 3.76
CA TYR A 125 14.41 -5.56 2.70
C TYR A 125 15.91 -5.68 3.04
N GLN A 126 16.52 -4.62 3.58
CA GLN A 126 17.94 -4.65 3.98
C GLN A 126 18.20 -5.69 5.08
N LEU A 127 17.32 -5.75 6.08
CA LEU A 127 17.43 -6.76 7.14
C LEU A 127 17.41 -8.18 6.58
N LEU A 128 16.52 -8.47 5.62
CA LEU A 128 16.45 -9.77 4.95
C LEU A 128 17.67 -10.04 4.07
N ALA A 129 18.09 -9.07 3.26
CA ALA A 129 19.12 -9.25 2.23
C ALA A 129 20.54 -9.28 2.79
N MET A 130 20.80 -8.59 3.90
CA MET A 130 22.12 -8.42 4.47
C MET A 130 22.39 -9.34 5.66
N SER A 131 21.37 -10.06 6.17
CA SER A 131 21.53 -10.97 7.29
C SER A 131 21.55 -12.43 6.82
N SER A 132 22.49 -13.19 7.37
CA SER A 132 22.45 -14.65 7.30
C SER A 132 21.28 -15.20 8.14
N GLU A 133 20.83 -16.43 7.88
CA GLU A 133 19.84 -17.10 8.71
C GLU A 133 20.26 -17.16 10.18
N LYS A 134 21.56 -17.36 10.45
CA LYS A 134 22.09 -17.39 11.82
C LYS A 134 21.95 -16.04 12.54
N GLU A 135 22.18 -14.95 11.82
CA GLU A 135 22.01 -13.58 12.38
C GLU A 135 20.54 -13.28 12.62
N LEU A 136 19.64 -13.63 11.67
CA LEU A 136 18.20 -13.53 11.89
C LEU A 136 17.76 -14.34 13.12
N ASN A 137 18.19 -15.60 13.24
CA ASN A 137 17.90 -16.42 14.41
C ASN A 137 18.36 -15.74 15.72
N ALA A 138 19.56 -15.18 15.75
CA ALA A 138 20.07 -14.49 16.94
C ALA A 138 19.22 -13.25 17.31
N LEU A 139 18.79 -12.47 16.32
CA LEU A 139 17.91 -11.31 16.53
C LEU A 139 16.55 -11.69 17.12
N PHE A 140 15.93 -12.74 16.59
CA PHE A 140 14.59 -13.13 17.04
C PHE A 140 14.61 -13.99 18.32
N ASP A 141 15.69 -14.73 18.60
CA ASP A 141 15.78 -15.58 19.78
C ASP A 141 15.82 -14.77 21.08
N VAL A 142 16.42 -13.59 21.07
CA VAL A 142 16.48 -12.70 22.24
C VAL A 142 15.17 -11.95 22.54
N LEU A 143 14.22 -11.95 21.60
CA LEU A 143 12.93 -11.30 21.80
C LEU A 143 12.09 -12.02 22.86
N PRO A 144 11.40 -11.28 23.74
CA PRO A 144 10.45 -11.87 24.69
C PRO A 144 9.30 -12.59 23.94
N VAL A 145 8.72 -13.58 24.60
CA VAL A 145 7.59 -14.37 24.02
C VAL A 145 6.40 -13.47 23.66
N SER A 146 6.21 -12.38 24.40
CA SER A 146 5.14 -11.40 24.17
C SER A 146 5.40 -10.47 22.98
N HIS A 147 6.60 -10.49 22.38
CA HIS A 147 6.90 -9.63 21.23
C HIS A 147 6.14 -10.09 19.98
N PRO A 148 5.43 -9.18 19.27
CA PRO A 148 4.55 -9.55 18.16
C PRO A 148 5.28 -10.25 17.00
N ALA A 149 6.56 -9.98 16.79
CA ALA A 149 7.37 -10.63 15.77
C ALA A 149 7.80 -12.07 16.12
N LYS A 150 7.71 -12.48 17.41
CA LYS A 150 8.23 -13.76 17.88
C LYS A 150 7.46 -14.95 17.32
N ALA A 151 6.14 -14.91 17.38
CA ALA A 151 5.30 -16.03 16.94
C ALA A 151 5.44 -16.32 15.44
N PRO A 152 5.31 -15.36 14.51
CA PRO A 152 5.48 -15.64 13.09
C PRO A 152 6.90 -16.11 12.74
N TYR A 153 7.94 -15.58 13.40
CA TYR A 153 9.31 -16.08 13.21
C TYR A 153 9.47 -17.52 13.70
N SER A 154 8.86 -17.88 14.83
CA SER A 154 8.92 -19.23 15.37
C SER A 154 8.29 -20.25 14.43
N ILE A 155 7.21 -19.89 13.73
CA ILE A 155 6.59 -20.75 12.71
C ILE A 155 7.55 -20.96 11.53
N PHE A 156 8.17 -19.89 11.02
CA PHE A 156 9.20 -19.99 9.98
C PHE A 156 10.36 -20.89 10.42
N LYS A 157 10.85 -20.74 11.65
CA LYS A 157 11.99 -21.49 12.21
C LYS A 157 11.72 -22.99 12.37
N GLN A 158 10.43 -23.42 12.46
CA GLN A 158 10.06 -24.85 12.54
C GLN A 158 10.26 -25.59 11.22
N SER A 159 10.40 -24.89 10.10
CA SER A 159 10.68 -25.51 8.80
C SER A 159 12.08 -26.13 8.77
N SER A 160 12.31 -27.10 7.88
CA SER A 160 13.64 -27.66 7.65
C SER A 160 14.59 -26.60 7.07
N GLU A 161 15.89 -26.80 7.24
CA GLU A 161 16.91 -25.86 6.76
C GLU A 161 16.79 -25.55 5.26
N ASN A 162 16.57 -26.57 4.44
CA ASN A 162 16.37 -26.39 2.99
C ASN A 162 15.13 -25.54 2.67
N VAL A 163 14.04 -25.74 3.41
CA VAL A 163 12.83 -24.93 3.25
C VAL A 163 13.07 -23.49 3.67
N ARG A 164 13.71 -23.27 4.81
CA ARG A 164 14.03 -21.91 5.27
C ARG A 164 14.91 -21.13 4.29
N GLY A 165 15.94 -21.78 3.73
CA GLY A 165 16.75 -21.20 2.69
C GLY A 165 15.94 -20.78 1.45
N GLY A 166 15.04 -21.67 1.00
CA GLY A 166 14.12 -21.36 -0.11
C GLY A 166 13.20 -20.20 0.18
N VAL A 167 12.64 -20.12 1.40
CA VAL A 167 11.76 -19.03 1.85
C VAL A 167 12.49 -17.69 1.87
N ILE A 168 13.73 -17.65 2.38
CA ILE A 168 14.55 -16.42 2.40
C ILE A 168 14.81 -15.92 0.98
N ILE A 169 15.21 -16.81 0.07
CA ILE A 169 15.48 -16.46 -1.34
C ILE A 169 14.18 -16.02 -2.03
N GLY A 170 13.08 -16.75 -1.85
CA GLY A 170 11.79 -16.42 -2.43
C GLY A 170 11.29 -15.05 -1.99
N LEU A 171 11.30 -14.79 -0.68
CA LEU A 171 10.90 -13.48 -0.15
C LEU A 171 11.84 -12.35 -0.62
N GLY A 172 13.16 -12.60 -0.69
CA GLY A 172 14.13 -11.66 -1.24
C GLY A 172 13.82 -11.29 -2.70
N SER A 173 13.40 -12.27 -3.51
CA SER A 173 12.98 -12.05 -4.89
C SER A 173 11.70 -11.22 -4.98
N ARG A 174 10.71 -11.44 -4.10
CA ARG A 174 9.48 -10.63 -4.05
C ARG A 174 9.74 -9.16 -3.70
N LEU A 175 10.71 -8.92 -2.83
CA LEU A 175 11.05 -7.59 -2.36
C LEU A 175 12.20 -6.93 -3.14
N GLN A 176 12.68 -7.55 -4.23
CA GLN A 176 13.84 -7.05 -5.00
C GLN A 176 13.67 -5.63 -5.56
N VAL A 177 12.44 -5.14 -5.72
CA VAL A 177 12.16 -3.78 -6.16
C VAL A 177 12.79 -2.73 -5.23
N PHE A 178 12.99 -3.07 -3.95
CA PHE A 178 13.67 -2.21 -2.97
C PHE A 178 15.20 -2.21 -3.10
N GLN A 179 15.78 -2.86 -4.11
CA GLN A 179 17.15 -2.59 -4.57
C GLN A 179 17.24 -1.21 -5.23
N ASN A 180 16.15 -0.73 -5.84
CA ASN A 180 16.08 0.59 -6.43
C ASN A 180 16.03 1.68 -5.35
N GLN A 181 17.00 2.62 -5.42
CA GLN A 181 17.12 3.71 -4.44
C GLN A 181 15.93 4.67 -4.49
N ASP A 182 15.40 4.98 -5.69
CA ASP A 182 14.30 5.90 -5.83
C ASP A 182 13.02 5.35 -5.21
N ILE A 183 12.78 4.04 -5.35
CA ILE A 183 11.66 3.35 -4.69
C ILE A 183 11.83 3.38 -3.16
N ARG A 184 13.04 3.14 -2.65
CA ARG A 184 13.31 3.28 -1.21
C ARG A 184 13.05 4.71 -0.72
N ASN A 185 13.46 5.71 -1.50
CA ASN A 185 13.27 7.11 -1.12
C ASN A 185 11.79 7.47 -0.97
N ILE A 186 10.94 7.10 -1.94
CA ILE A 186 9.50 7.43 -1.90
C ILE A 186 8.72 6.59 -0.90
N THR A 187 9.28 5.48 -0.39
CA THR A 187 8.65 4.61 0.61
C THR A 187 9.26 4.74 2.01
N SER A 188 10.17 5.71 2.22
CA SER A 188 10.85 5.91 3.50
C SER A 188 10.29 7.03 4.37
N ARG A 189 9.42 7.89 3.82
CA ARG A 189 8.85 9.08 4.48
C ARG A 189 7.37 9.19 4.20
N ASP A 190 6.67 9.95 5.04
CA ASP A 190 5.24 10.22 4.90
C ASP A 190 5.01 11.69 4.51
N GLU A 191 4.61 11.91 3.26
CA GLU A 191 4.09 13.17 2.73
C GLU A 191 2.62 13.03 2.34
N ILE A 192 2.12 11.79 2.27
CA ILE A 192 0.74 11.44 1.91
C ILE A 192 0.05 10.88 3.15
N ASP A 193 -0.86 11.66 3.74
CA ASP A 193 -1.74 11.20 4.83
C ASP A 193 -3.01 10.57 4.25
N LEU A 194 -3.22 9.27 4.50
CA LEU A 194 -4.35 8.52 3.95
C LEU A 194 -5.70 8.85 4.58
N GLU A 195 -5.73 9.49 5.75
CA GLU A 195 -6.96 9.93 6.42
C GLU A 195 -7.41 11.33 5.97
N LEU A 196 -6.48 12.15 5.49
CA LEU A 196 -6.73 13.55 5.11
C LEU A 196 -7.85 13.73 4.07
N PRO A 197 -8.01 12.85 3.04
CA PRO A 197 -9.11 12.98 2.09
C PRO A 197 -10.51 12.93 2.71
N GLY A 198 -10.67 12.26 3.86
CA GLY A 198 -11.92 12.24 4.61
C GLY A 198 -12.20 13.51 5.42
N GLN A 199 -11.19 14.37 5.60
CA GLN A 199 -11.24 15.55 6.48
C GLN A 199 -11.36 16.85 5.70
N GLN A 200 -10.68 16.96 4.57
CA GLN A 200 -10.67 18.16 3.71
C GLN A 200 -10.56 17.77 2.23
N PRO A 201 -10.90 18.68 1.29
CA PRO A 201 -10.79 18.39 -0.13
C PRO A 201 -9.37 18.03 -0.56
N CYS A 202 -9.18 16.79 -1.01
CA CYS A 202 -7.93 16.25 -1.50
C CYS A 202 -8.09 15.61 -2.87
N ALA A 203 -7.03 15.60 -3.65
CA ALA A 203 -6.93 14.84 -4.89
C ALA A 203 -5.61 14.07 -4.90
N TYR A 204 -5.69 12.76 -4.68
CA TYR A 204 -4.53 11.88 -4.66
C TYR A 204 -4.46 11.09 -5.96
N TYR A 205 -3.33 11.14 -6.62
CA TYR A 205 -3.07 10.40 -7.85
C TYR A 205 -2.10 9.26 -7.56
N CYS A 206 -2.51 8.05 -7.94
CA CYS A 206 -1.64 6.88 -7.95
C CYS A 206 -1.29 6.58 -9.41
N ILE A 207 -0.07 6.91 -9.81
CA ILE A 207 0.41 6.75 -11.19
C ILE A 207 1.17 5.43 -11.27
N THR A 208 0.66 4.50 -12.10
CA THR A 208 1.21 3.16 -12.32
C THR A 208 1.59 2.99 -13.78
N SER A 209 2.32 1.93 -14.12
CA SER A 209 2.61 1.59 -15.51
C SER A 209 1.49 0.72 -16.09
N ASP A 210 1.11 0.96 -17.34
CA ASP A 210 0.24 0.08 -18.12
C ASP A 210 1.01 -1.05 -18.85
N GLN A 211 2.35 -1.04 -18.75
CA GLN A 211 3.22 -1.97 -19.46
C GLN A 211 4.02 -2.89 -18.51
N ASP A 212 4.17 -2.52 -17.26
CA ASP A 212 5.02 -3.21 -16.29
C ASP A 212 4.33 -3.32 -14.93
N SER A 213 4.13 -4.57 -14.49
CA SER A 213 3.47 -4.91 -13.23
C SER A 213 4.41 -4.92 -12.00
N THR A 214 5.67 -4.56 -12.18
CA THR A 214 6.69 -4.65 -11.11
C THR A 214 6.29 -3.94 -9.83
N PHE A 215 5.55 -2.84 -9.94
CA PHE A 215 5.14 -2.00 -8.81
C PHE A 215 3.66 -2.12 -8.44
N ASP A 216 2.91 -3.04 -9.06
CA ASP A 216 1.47 -3.18 -8.82
C ASP A 216 1.14 -3.46 -7.35
N PHE A 217 2.03 -4.18 -6.64
CA PHE A 217 1.82 -4.42 -5.21
C PHE A 217 1.85 -3.13 -4.37
N LEU A 218 2.66 -2.11 -4.74
CA LEU A 218 2.68 -0.82 -4.04
C LEU A 218 1.39 -0.02 -4.29
N SER A 219 0.87 -0.03 -5.51
CA SER A 219 -0.43 0.60 -5.81
C SER A 219 -1.59 -0.13 -5.14
N SER A 220 -1.55 -1.46 -5.11
CA SER A 220 -2.52 -2.28 -4.38
C SER A 220 -2.47 -2.05 -2.87
N LEU A 221 -1.27 -1.91 -2.28
CA LEU A 221 -1.09 -1.50 -0.89
C LEU A 221 -1.70 -0.13 -0.63
N PHE A 222 -1.35 0.86 -1.45
CA PHE A 222 -1.85 2.22 -1.32
C PHE A 222 -3.38 2.28 -1.31
N LEU A 223 -4.03 1.66 -2.29
CA LEU A 223 -5.50 1.60 -2.35
C LEU A 223 -6.11 0.79 -1.20
N SER A 224 -5.49 -0.33 -0.83
CA SER A 224 -5.96 -1.15 0.29
C SER A 224 -5.96 -0.38 1.60
N PHE A 225 -4.88 0.35 1.87
CA PHE A 225 -4.76 1.15 3.09
C PHE A 225 -5.64 2.42 3.05
N ILE A 226 -5.84 3.06 1.90
CA ILE A 226 -6.83 4.14 1.73
C ILE A 226 -8.21 3.68 2.23
N PHE A 227 -8.72 2.52 1.74
CA PHE A 227 -10.01 2.01 2.19
C PHE A 227 -10.03 1.72 3.68
N ILE A 228 -9.00 1.08 4.22
CA ILE A 228 -8.92 0.72 5.64
C ILE A 228 -8.87 1.97 6.52
N LYS A 229 -8.01 2.93 6.18
CA LYS A 229 -7.80 4.14 7.00
C LYS A 229 -9.03 5.05 6.98
N LEU A 230 -9.65 5.25 5.82
CA LEU A 230 -10.87 6.05 5.72
C LEU A 230 -12.05 5.44 6.49
N VAL A 231 -12.23 4.11 6.41
CA VAL A 231 -13.28 3.41 7.17
C VAL A 231 -13.02 3.52 8.67
N ARG A 232 -11.80 3.26 9.12
CA ARG A 232 -11.43 3.39 10.54
C ARG A 232 -11.59 4.82 11.05
N PHE A 233 -11.13 5.80 10.28
CA PHE A 233 -11.28 7.21 10.63
C PHE A 233 -12.77 7.59 10.77
N ALA A 234 -13.62 7.14 9.84
CA ALA A 234 -15.06 7.36 9.94
C ALA A 234 -15.66 6.72 11.20
N ASP A 235 -15.35 5.44 11.45
CA ASP A 235 -15.93 4.67 12.54
C ASP A 235 -15.43 5.13 13.93
N GLU A 236 -14.17 5.53 14.06
CA GLU A 236 -13.54 5.84 15.34
C GLU A 236 -13.60 7.33 15.71
N ARG A 237 -13.64 8.24 14.70
CA ARG A 237 -13.42 9.68 14.91
C ARG A 237 -14.50 10.59 14.34
N CYS A 238 -15.44 10.06 13.53
CA CYS A 238 -16.45 10.90 12.90
C CYS A 238 -17.84 10.68 13.50
N PRO A 239 -18.67 11.75 13.63
CA PRO A 239 -20.05 11.61 14.03
C PRO A 239 -20.83 10.69 13.07
N ASN A 240 -21.64 9.80 13.63
CA ASN A 240 -22.46 8.84 12.89
C ASN A 240 -21.66 7.86 11.98
N GLY A 241 -20.34 7.76 12.13
CA GLY A 241 -19.50 6.92 11.29
C GLY A 241 -19.39 7.41 9.85
N GLU A 242 -19.60 8.70 9.58
CA GLU A 242 -19.56 9.28 8.23
C GLU A 242 -18.42 10.30 8.11
N LEU A 243 -17.65 10.19 7.01
CA LEU A 243 -16.59 11.15 6.72
C LEU A 243 -17.15 12.57 6.52
N PRO A 244 -16.52 13.62 7.08
CA PRO A 244 -16.87 15.01 6.80
C PRO A 244 -16.88 15.34 5.31
N VAL A 245 -15.86 14.88 4.58
CA VAL A 245 -15.74 15.05 3.13
C VAL A 245 -15.93 13.70 2.45
N PRO A 246 -16.88 13.56 1.49
CA PRO A 246 -17.03 12.34 0.70
C PRO A 246 -15.77 12.07 -0.12
N VAL A 247 -15.36 10.79 -0.21
CA VAL A 247 -14.19 10.37 -0.96
C VAL A 247 -14.60 9.47 -2.11
N HIS A 248 -14.21 9.81 -3.32
CA HIS A 248 -14.43 9.01 -4.53
C HIS A 248 -13.13 8.39 -5.01
N VAL A 249 -13.05 7.06 -5.01
CA VAL A 249 -11.95 6.34 -5.63
C VAL A 249 -12.30 6.15 -7.10
N LEU A 250 -11.55 6.79 -7.97
CA LEU A 250 -11.76 6.78 -9.42
C LEU A 250 -10.72 5.87 -10.06
N GLY A 251 -11.15 4.71 -10.54
CA GLY A 251 -10.28 3.74 -11.19
C GLY A 251 -10.31 3.86 -12.71
N GLU A 252 -9.27 4.42 -13.34
CA GLU A 252 -9.01 4.14 -14.73
C GLU A 252 -8.17 2.85 -14.77
N GLU A 253 -8.69 1.81 -15.47
CA GLU A 253 -8.04 0.50 -15.55
C GLU A 253 -7.65 -0.08 -14.15
N LEU A 254 -8.62 -0.16 -13.24
CA LEU A 254 -8.37 -0.66 -11.87
C LEU A 254 -7.70 -2.05 -11.84
N CYS A 255 -7.86 -2.84 -12.91
CA CYS A 255 -7.18 -4.13 -13.07
C CYS A 255 -5.66 -3.99 -13.21
N ALA A 256 -5.15 -2.83 -13.60
CA ALA A 256 -3.71 -2.54 -13.71
C ALA A 256 -3.07 -2.09 -12.38
N THR A 257 -3.84 -2.01 -11.29
CA THR A 257 -3.33 -1.60 -9.98
C THR A 257 -3.04 -2.78 -9.05
N GLY A 258 -2.96 -4.00 -9.60
CA GLY A 258 -2.80 -5.21 -8.82
C GLY A 258 -4.08 -5.67 -8.12
N VAL A 259 -3.96 -6.76 -7.35
CA VAL A 259 -5.09 -7.37 -6.63
C VAL A 259 -5.30 -6.67 -5.28
N ILE A 260 -6.44 -6.04 -5.11
CA ILE A 260 -6.87 -5.52 -3.80
C ILE A 260 -7.59 -6.66 -3.06
N PRO A 261 -7.00 -7.23 -1.99
CA PRO A 261 -7.62 -8.32 -1.27
C PRO A 261 -8.99 -7.93 -0.70
N ASP A 262 -9.95 -8.83 -0.81
CA ASP A 262 -11.32 -8.66 -0.30
C ASP A 262 -12.04 -7.39 -0.81
N LEU A 263 -11.75 -6.95 -2.04
CA LEU A 263 -12.30 -5.73 -2.62
C LEU A 263 -13.83 -5.71 -2.56
N SER A 264 -14.50 -6.82 -2.89
CA SER A 264 -15.97 -6.93 -2.84
C SER A 264 -16.51 -6.67 -1.42
N ARG A 265 -15.84 -7.19 -0.39
CA ARG A 265 -16.19 -6.94 1.02
C ARG A 265 -15.94 -5.47 1.39
N LYS A 266 -14.80 -4.91 0.96
CA LYS A 266 -14.50 -3.47 1.18
C LYS A 266 -15.57 -2.60 0.57
N ILE A 267 -15.95 -2.84 -0.68
CA ILE A 267 -16.99 -2.06 -1.39
C ILE A 267 -18.35 -2.09 -0.65
N SER A 268 -18.72 -3.23 -0.06
CA SER A 268 -19.99 -3.36 0.64
C SER A 268 -20.11 -2.46 1.89
N VAL A 269 -18.97 -2.13 2.53
CA VAL A 269 -18.96 -1.36 3.80
C VAL A 269 -18.62 0.12 3.62
N ILE A 270 -17.96 0.51 2.53
CA ILE A 270 -17.48 1.89 2.36
C ILE A 270 -18.60 2.91 2.10
N ARG A 271 -19.72 2.48 1.50
CA ARG A 271 -20.82 3.38 1.11
C ARG A 271 -21.40 4.15 2.30
N SER A 272 -21.62 3.48 3.42
CA SER A 272 -22.14 4.11 4.65
C SER A 272 -21.15 5.09 5.29
N ARG A 273 -19.87 5.07 4.90
CA ARG A 273 -18.84 6.00 5.36
C ARG A 273 -18.60 7.15 4.37
N ARG A 274 -19.47 7.32 3.37
CA ARG A 274 -19.35 8.30 2.28
C ARG A 274 -18.11 8.10 1.41
N VAL A 275 -17.68 6.87 1.25
CA VAL A 275 -16.64 6.47 0.29
C VAL A 275 -17.28 5.71 -0.85
N SER A 276 -16.87 5.98 -2.08
CA SER A 276 -17.36 5.27 -3.28
C SER A 276 -16.22 4.85 -4.19
N LEU A 277 -16.43 3.77 -4.92
CA LEU A 277 -15.54 3.31 -5.99
C LEU A 277 -16.25 3.46 -7.33
N CYS A 278 -15.63 4.20 -8.25
CA CYS A 278 -16.06 4.37 -9.61
C CYS A 278 -14.94 3.92 -10.55
N TYR A 279 -15.25 3.08 -11.52
CA TYR A 279 -14.28 2.58 -12.50
C TYR A 279 -14.81 2.71 -13.93
N ALA A 280 -13.89 2.92 -14.89
CA ALA A 280 -14.18 3.11 -16.31
C ALA A 280 -13.62 1.95 -17.17
#